data_9822a67fcbaa22480c9c8a82e39ff8e0
#
_entry.id   9822a67fcbaa22480c9c8a82e39ff8e0
#
_cell.length_a   1.000
_cell.length_b   1.000
_cell.length_c   1.000
_cell.angle_alpha   90.00
_cell.angle_beta   90.00
_cell.angle_gamma   90.00
#
_symmetry.space_group_name_H-M   'P 1'
#
loop_
_entity.id
_entity.type
_entity.pdbx_description
1 polymer ?
#
loop_
_entity_poly.entity_id
_entity_poly.type
_entity_poly.pdbx_seq_one_letter_code
_entity_poly.pdbx_strand_id
1 'polypeptide(L)' 'MILIQFPDRETEIKGLSVLMSGFSGKVLRGGLHIVPEPALEALAAQKIPYRVKGPAQISSP' A
#
# COMPACT_ATOMS: atom_id res chain seq x y z
N MET A 1 5.57 3.83 -8.42
CA MET A 1 4.85 3.79 -7.13
C MET A 1 3.36 3.81 -7.40
N ILE A 2 2.61 3.15 -6.54
CA ILE A 2 1.16 3.00 -6.71
C ILE A 2 0.46 3.44 -5.44
N LEU A 3 -0.60 4.20 -5.60
CA LEU A 3 -1.43 4.63 -4.48
C LEU A 3 -2.52 3.59 -4.26
N ILE A 4 -2.55 3.04 -3.06
CA ILE A 4 -3.56 2.06 -2.68
C ILE A 4 -4.27 2.50 -1.41
N GLN A 5 -5.43 1.92 -1.17
CA GLN A 5 -6.19 2.15 0.04
C GLN A 5 -6.67 0.82 0.60
N PHE A 6 -6.55 0.66 1.90
CA PHE A 6 -7.08 -0.52 2.58
C PHE A 6 -8.54 -0.28 2.97
N PRO A 7 -9.39 -1.31 2.94
CA PRO A 7 -10.82 -1.13 3.20
C PRO A 7 -11.15 -0.81 4.65
N ASP A 8 -10.31 -1.24 5.58
CA ASP A 8 -10.53 -0.99 6.99
C ASP A 8 -9.20 -0.99 7.73
N ARG A 9 -9.26 -0.61 9.01
CA ARG A 9 -8.06 -0.47 9.82
C ARG A 9 -7.38 -1.80 10.09
N GLU A 10 -8.16 -2.84 10.29
CA GLU A 10 -7.61 -4.17 10.57
C GLU A 10 -6.79 -4.67 9.39
N THR A 11 -7.33 -4.49 8.19
CA THR A 11 -6.62 -4.84 6.96
C THR A 11 -5.38 -3.98 6.77
N GLU A 12 -5.48 -2.70 7.11
CA GLU A 12 -4.36 -1.78 7.03
C GLU A 12 -3.20 -2.23 7.92
N ILE A 13 -3.51 -2.66 9.15
CA ILE A 13 -2.48 -3.14 10.07
C ILE A 13 -1.77 -4.37 9.50
N LYS A 14 -2.53 -5.28 8.94
CA LYS A 14 -1.95 -6.48 8.30
C LYS A 14 -1.08 -6.09 7.11
N GLY A 15 -1.57 -5.17 6.30
CA GLY A 15 -0.82 -4.68 5.15
C GLY A 15 0.47 -3.98 5.55
N LEU A 16 0.42 -3.16 6.59
CA LEU A 16 1.60 -2.49 7.11
C LEU A 16 2.66 -3.48 7.56
N SER A 17 2.24 -4.54 8.21
CA SER A 17 3.14 -5.60 8.65
C SER A 17 3.95 -6.18 7.48
N VAL A 18 3.27 -6.42 6.37
CA VAL A 18 3.91 -6.92 5.15
C VAL A 18 4.83 -5.86 4.54
N LEU A 19 4.34 -4.63 4.45
CA LEU A 19 5.09 -3.54 3.81
C LEU A 19 6.35 -3.19 4.58
N MET A 20 6.28 -3.18 5.90
CA MET A 20 7.42 -2.82 6.73
C MET A 20 8.50 -3.89 6.77
N SER A 21 8.19 -5.10 6.38
CA SER A 21 9.16 -6.20 6.43
C SER A 21 10.18 -6.18 5.29
N GLY A 22 9.92 -5.44 4.22
CA GLY A 22 10.86 -5.45 3.10
C GLY A 22 10.63 -4.40 2.03
N PHE A 23 9.71 -3.47 2.23
CA PHE A 23 9.38 -2.47 1.21
C PHE A 23 9.42 -1.07 1.78
N SER A 24 9.81 -0.13 0.94
CA SER A 24 9.75 1.29 1.27
C SER A 24 8.46 1.86 0.71
N GLY A 25 7.80 2.69 1.49
CA GLY A 25 6.58 3.32 1.04
C GLY A 25 6.22 4.46 1.97
N LYS A 26 5.12 5.14 1.66
CA LYS A 26 4.62 6.23 2.48
C LYS A 26 3.21 5.93 2.94
N VAL A 27 2.93 6.27 4.20
CA VAL A 27 1.60 6.16 4.78
C VAL A 27 0.96 7.53 4.73
N LEU A 28 -0.24 7.59 4.19
CA LEU A 28 -1.02 8.82 4.12
C LEU A 28 -2.26 8.67 4.98
N ARG A 29 -2.97 9.76 5.18
CA ARG A 29 -4.20 9.73 5.97
C ARG A 29 -5.29 8.95 5.26
N GLY A 30 -6.23 8.40 6.03
CA GLY A 30 -7.38 7.71 5.48
C GLY A 30 -7.11 6.33 4.94
N GLY A 31 -6.06 5.67 5.43
CA GLY A 31 -5.73 4.32 4.99
C GLY A 31 -5.06 4.27 3.62
N LEU A 32 -4.59 5.41 3.14
CA LEU A 32 -3.89 5.50 1.87
C LEU A 32 -2.41 5.22 2.04
N HIS A 33 -1.84 4.51 1.09
CA HIS A 33 -0.41 4.17 1.11
C HIS A 33 0.16 4.26 -0.28
N ILE A 34 1.39 4.75 -0.38
CA ILE A 34 2.13 4.76 -1.64
C ILE A 34 3.16 3.65 -1.55
N VAL A 35 3.06 2.68 -2.44
CA VAL A 35 3.90 1.47 -2.39
C VAL A 35 4.47 1.14 -3.77
N PRO A 36 5.62 0.45 -3.81
CA PRO A 36 6.16 -0.03 -5.09
C PRO A 36 5.33 -1.23 -5.59
N GLU A 37 5.39 -1.46 -6.91
CA GLU A 37 4.63 -2.56 -7.50
C GLU A 37 4.90 -3.92 -6.85
N PRO A 38 6.14 -4.31 -6.56
CA PRO A 38 6.38 -5.61 -5.91
C PRO A 38 5.66 -5.78 -4.58
N ALA A 39 5.37 -4.68 -3.88
CA ALA A 39 4.63 -4.75 -2.62
C ALA A 39 3.20 -5.24 -2.85
N LEU A 40 2.61 -4.94 -4.00
CA LEU A 40 1.27 -5.40 -4.31
C LEU A 40 1.22 -6.92 -4.43
N GLU A 41 2.25 -7.51 -5.01
CA GLU A 41 2.34 -8.96 -5.10
C GLU A 41 2.48 -9.60 -3.72
N ALA A 42 3.24 -8.97 -2.84
CA ALA A 42 3.38 -9.46 -1.48
C ALA A 42 2.06 -9.40 -0.72
N LEU A 43 1.31 -8.32 -0.90
CA LEU A 43 -0.02 -8.19 -0.28
C LEU A 43 -0.98 -9.25 -0.81
N ALA A 44 -0.96 -9.47 -2.12
CA ALA A 44 -1.82 -10.47 -2.74
C ALA A 44 -1.45 -11.88 -2.26
N ALA A 45 -0.17 -12.16 -2.10
CA ALA A 45 0.29 -13.45 -1.60
C ALA A 45 -0.19 -13.73 -0.18
N GLN A 46 -0.36 -12.69 0.62
CA GLN A 46 -0.88 -12.79 1.98
C GLN A 46 -2.39 -12.68 2.05
N LYS A 47 -3.04 -12.58 0.89
CA LYS A 47 -4.50 -12.45 0.78
C LYS A 47 -5.02 -11.21 1.53
N ILE A 48 -4.25 -10.14 1.48
CA ILE A 48 -4.65 -8.86 2.07
C ILE A 48 -5.36 -8.03 1.01
N PRO A 49 -6.65 -7.72 1.18
CA PRO A 49 -7.36 -6.91 0.19
C PRO A 49 -6.88 -5.46 0.23
N TYR A 50 -6.81 -4.87 -0.94
CA TYR A 50 -6.48 -3.46 -1.10
C TYR A 50 -7.17 -2.93 -2.34
N ARG A 51 -7.31 -1.62 -2.43
CA ARG A 51 -7.91 -0.97 -3.59
C ARG A 51 -6.88 -0.06 -4.22
N VAL A 52 -6.65 -0.24 -5.51
CA VAL A 52 -5.74 0.63 -6.26
C VAL A 52 -6.47 1.93 -6.58
N LYS A 53 -5.89 3.05 -6.17
CA LYS A 53 -6.45 4.38 -6.41
C LYS A 53 -5.86 5.03 -7.66
N GLY A 54 -4.69 4.55 -8.10
CA GLY A 54 -4.04 5.07 -9.29
C GLY A 54 -2.54 5.14 -9.11
N PRO A 55 -1.84 5.62 -10.15
CA PRO A 55 -0.42 5.83 -10.04
C PRO A 55 -0.15 6.96 -9.05
N ALA A 56 0.77 6.71 -8.12
CA ALA A 56 1.21 7.74 -7.22
C ALA A 56 2.25 8.57 -7.95
N GLN A 57 1.82 9.69 -8.48
CA GLN A 57 2.75 10.62 -9.04
C GLN A 57 3.25 11.54 -7.94
N ILE A 58 4.49 11.35 -7.59
CA ILE A 58 5.17 12.41 -6.89
C ILE A 58 5.52 13.39 -7.99
N SER A 59 4.65 14.34 -8.20
CA SER A 59 4.96 15.34 -9.18
C SER A 59 6.14 16.13 -8.66
N SER A 60 7.26 15.86 -9.22
CA SER A 60 8.29 16.86 -9.24
C SER A 60 7.94 17.82 -10.32
N PRO A 61 7.85 19.06 -10.03
CA PRO A 61 7.79 20.04 -11.10
C PRO A 61 9.05 20.00 -11.92
#